data_596c1f42b12c256611b148a2382204d8
#
_entry.id   596c1f42b12c256611b148a2382204d8
#
_cell.length_a   1.000
_cell.length_b   1.000
_cell.length_c   1.000
_cell.angle_alpha   90.00
_cell.angle_beta   90.00
_cell.angle_gamma   90.00
#
_symmetry.space_group_name_H-M   'P 1'
#
loop_
_entity.id
_entity.type
_entity.pdbx_description
1 polymer ?
#
loop_
_entity_poly.entity_id
_entity_poly.type
_entity_poly.pdbx_seq_one_letter_code
_entity_poly.pdbx_strand_id
1 'polypeptide(L)'
;AKGCPDIYKQDILPTFELEISPTVLSKLEKEWASGDGDKPDHPLASFKYEDTVITDAVIQLRGNPKWWFQSPDKMQFEIKFNENDKQARFMGLKSVLFDAARYNESFLRDRLALKIMRDVGVPAPCANNARVVVNGEYYGLFVNIEKVDSEFLERYFEFPDGNLYKRDDWEKKTNEEDKDDSDVEELIDADNYAELDAVMNIDQAILEWAAEAVLPDNDGAWAGGLNYYVYNDPLTGFNIIPWDKDATFTRIPHDVDPYKDIKPNDHGRPFYDIVTKTPAGYQKYVQAIEHVLKTGYDAPTLQARIDEWSAQIDEAAKSDPNKPFSDGDYSDALKELRTFVKKRAEFVEDWLD
;
A
#
# COMPACT_ATOMS: atom_id res chain seq x y z
N ALA A 1 10.44 -13.41 7.57
CA ALA A 1 9.18 -12.72 7.89
C ALA A 1 8.12 -13.68 8.39
N LYS A 2 7.32 -13.27 9.36
CA LYS A 2 6.11 -13.99 9.78
C LYS A 2 5.03 -13.80 8.69
N GLY A 3 4.08 -14.75 8.56
CA GLY A 3 2.97 -14.62 7.61
C GLY A 3 2.05 -13.42 7.90
N CYS A 4 1.16 -13.09 6.94
CA CYS A 4 0.16 -12.06 7.15
C CYS A 4 -0.80 -12.42 8.30
N PRO A 5 -1.28 -11.42 9.08
CA PRO A 5 -2.38 -11.62 10.02
C PRO A 5 -3.63 -12.22 9.34
N ASP A 6 -4.40 -12.99 10.09
CA ASP A 6 -5.51 -13.80 9.55
C ASP A 6 -6.56 -13.00 8.80
N ILE A 7 -6.79 -11.74 9.19
CA ILE A 7 -7.74 -10.86 8.47
C ILE A 7 -7.33 -10.53 7.03
N TYR A 8 -6.06 -10.78 6.65
CA TYR A 8 -5.53 -10.56 5.30
C TYR A 8 -5.37 -11.86 4.49
N LYS A 9 -5.92 -12.99 4.96
CA LYS A 9 -5.95 -14.23 4.17
C LYS A 9 -6.60 -13.99 2.82
N GLN A 10 -6.07 -14.62 1.78
CA GLN A 10 -6.49 -14.36 0.41
C GLN A 10 -7.76 -15.12 0.01
N ASP A 11 -8.11 -16.14 0.73
CA ASP A 11 -9.29 -17.01 0.52
C ASP A 11 -10.55 -16.54 1.26
N ILE A 12 -10.48 -15.42 2.01
CA ILE A 12 -11.61 -14.85 2.73
C ILE A 12 -11.98 -13.46 2.22
N LEU A 13 -13.26 -13.08 2.38
CA LEU A 13 -13.78 -11.74 2.26
C LEU A 13 -14.35 -11.32 3.62
N PRO A 14 -13.53 -10.78 4.54
CA PRO A 14 -13.98 -10.43 5.88
C PRO A 14 -15.05 -9.33 5.85
N THR A 15 -15.97 -9.39 6.80
CA THR A 15 -16.96 -8.35 7.06
C THR A 15 -16.68 -7.70 8.39
N PHE A 16 -16.52 -6.38 8.38
CA PHE A 16 -16.35 -5.55 9.58
C PHE A 16 -17.60 -4.72 9.81
N GLU A 17 -18.14 -4.75 11.03
CA GLU A 17 -19.29 -3.97 11.41
C GLU A 17 -18.86 -2.82 12.35
N LEU A 18 -19.23 -1.59 12.00
CA LEU A 18 -18.92 -0.36 12.72
C LEU A 18 -20.21 0.26 13.24
N GLU A 19 -20.35 0.35 14.56
CA GLU A 19 -21.42 1.14 15.17
C GLU A 19 -20.89 2.54 15.46
N ILE A 20 -21.39 3.52 14.74
CA ILE A 20 -20.99 4.93 14.82
C ILE A 20 -22.17 5.73 15.35
N SER A 21 -22.00 6.46 16.47
CA SER A 21 -23.07 7.31 16.98
C SER A 21 -23.48 8.37 15.96
N PRO A 22 -24.74 8.80 15.90
CA PRO A 22 -25.21 9.82 14.94
C PRO A 22 -24.40 11.12 15.01
N THR A 23 -23.93 11.49 16.22
CA THR A 23 -23.12 12.69 16.43
C THR A 23 -21.72 12.53 15.78
N VAL A 24 -21.08 11.38 15.94
CA VAL A 24 -19.77 11.10 15.35
C VAL A 24 -19.90 10.97 13.84
N LEU A 25 -20.91 10.23 13.33
CA LEU A 25 -21.12 10.09 11.90
C LEU A 25 -21.27 11.45 11.21
N SER A 26 -22.10 12.34 11.79
CA SER A 26 -22.27 13.71 11.27
C SER A 26 -20.98 14.54 11.27
N LYS A 27 -20.06 14.29 12.21
CA LYS A 27 -18.73 14.93 12.20
C LYS A 27 -17.85 14.41 11.08
N LEU A 28 -17.75 13.08 10.95
CA LEU A 28 -16.97 12.44 9.88
C LEU A 28 -17.43 12.88 8.49
N GLU A 29 -18.76 12.94 8.26
CA GLU A 29 -19.34 13.44 7.00
C GLU A 29 -18.98 14.90 6.71
N LYS A 30 -18.97 15.76 7.71
CA LYS A 30 -18.59 17.17 7.55
C LYS A 30 -17.10 17.32 7.29
N GLU A 31 -16.26 16.59 8.01
CA GLU A 31 -14.80 16.57 7.81
C GLU A 31 -14.45 16.06 6.40
N TRP A 32 -15.12 14.98 5.96
CA TRP A 32 -14.95 14.45 4.62
C TRP A 32 -15.35 15.44 3.53
N ALA A 33 -16.49 16.10 3.71
CA ALA A 33 -16.98 17.10 2.75
C ALA A 33 -16.15 18.39 2.72
N SER A 34 -15.56 18.80 3.86
CA SER A 34 -14.72 20.01 3.92
C SER A 34 -13.37 19.83 3.26
N GLY A 35 -12.76 18.66 3.42
CA GLY A 35 -11.39 18.39 2.94
C GLY A 35 -10.32 19.25 3.62
N ASP A 36 -10.58 19.76 4.85
CA ASP A 36 -9.74 20.76 5.54
C ASP A 36 -8.42 20.21 6.12
N GLY A 37 -8.13 18.95 5.94
CA GLY A 37 -6.83 18.35 6.30
C GLY A 37 -6.75 17.76 7.69
N ASP A 38 -7.50 18.24 8.66
CA ASP A 38 -7.55 17.67 10.00
C ASP A 38 -8.28 16.33 9.99
N LYS A 39 -7.67 15.35 10.63
CA LYS A 39 -8.21 14.00 10.80
C LYS A 39 -8.26 13.65 12.27
N PRO A 40 -9.18 14.23 13.06
CA PRO A 40 -9.28 13.94 14.47
C PRO A 40 -9.79 12.52 14.74
N ASP A 41 -9.36 11.98 15.85
CA ASP A 41 -9.89 10.73 16.38
C ASP A 41 -11.29 10.94 16.98
N HIS A 42 -12.21 10.05 16.67
CA HIS A 42 -13.55 10.02 17.23
C HIS A 42 -13.81 8.69 17.94
N PRO A 43 -14.57 8.68 19.05
CA PRO A 43 -14.92 7.42 19.70
C PRO A 43 -15.81 6.57 18.77
N LEU A 44 -15.46 5.30 18.62
CA LEU A 44 -16.27 4.31 17.95
C LEU A 44 -17.15 3.59 18.98
N ALA A 45 -18.45 3.50 18.75
CA ALA A 45 -19.35 2.85 19.70
C ALA A 45 -19.07 1.33 19.78
N SER A 46 -18.88 0.67 18.65
CA SER A 46 -18.31 -0.68 18.61
C SER A 46 -17.69 -0.99 17.24
N PHE A 47 -16.68 -1.83 17.28
CA PHE A 47 -16.10 -2.53 16.13
C PHE A 47 -16.38 -4.02 16.30
N LYS A 48 -16.90 -4.67 15.26
CA LYS A 48 -17.17 -6.10 15.31
C LYS A 48 -16.59 -6.82 14.10
N TYR A 49 -15.98 -7.95 14.37
CA TYR A 49 -15.50 -8.92 13.39
C TYR A 49 -15.79 -10.32 13.91
N GLU A 50 -16.63 -11.08 13.18
CA GLU A 50 -17.13 -12.39 13.62
C GLU A 50 -17.73 -12.30 15.04
N ASP A 51 -17.20 -13.08 15.99
CA ASP A 51 -17.65 -13.07 17.39
C ASP A 51 -16.90 -12.04 18.27
N THR A 52 -15.90 -11.35 17.72
CA THR A 52 -15.12 -10.34 18.45
C THR A 52 -15.81 -8.98 18.39
N VAL A 53 -16.08 -8.39 19.55
CA VAL A 53 -16.63 -7.03 19.68
C VAL A 53 -15.68 -6.20 20.53
N ILE A 54 -15.28 -5.02 20.01
CA ILE A 54 -14.41 -4.05 20.70
C ILE A 54 -15.18 -2.74 20.84
N THR A 55 -15.29 -2.23 22.05
CA THR A 55 -16.01 -0.99 22.39
C THR A 55 -15.10 0.16 22.82
N ASP A 56 -13.80 -0.08 22.86
CA ASP A 56 -12.78 0.89 23.23
C ASP A 56 -11.83 1.16 22.05
N ALA A 57 -12.42 1.45 20.89
CA ALA A 57 -11.70 1.81 19.69
C ALA A 57 -12.04 3.25 19.25
N VAL A 58 -11.20 3.83 18.43
CA VAL A 58 -11.48 5.11 17.78
C VAL A 58 -11.52 4.96 16.28
N ILE A 59 -12.28 5.82 15.62
CA ILE A 59 -12.39 5.92 14.17
C ILE A 59 -11.81 7.26 13.71
N GLN A 60 -11.03 7.22 12.65
CA GLN A 60 -10.46 8.40 11.99
C GLN A 60 -10.67 8.31 10.48
N LEU A 61 -10.85 9.43 9.80
CA LEU A 61 -10.79 9.50 8.35
C LEU A 61 -9.34 9.31 7.88
N ARG A 62 -9.15 8.59 6.77
CA ARG A 62 -7.83 8.36 6.18
C ARG A 62 -7.70 8.94 4.76
N GLY A 63 -6.51 8.84 4.20
CA GLY A 63 -6.17 9.34 2.89
C GLY A 63 -5.85 10.84 2.89
N ASN A 64 -5.48 11.39 1.74
CA ASN A 64 -5.18 12.81 1.60
C ASN A 64 -6.50 13.59 1.40
N PRO A 65 -6.84 14.53 2.31
CA PRO A 65 -8.09 15.30 2.24
C PRO A 65 -8.31 16.04 0.94
N LYS A 66 -7.24 16.48 0.29
CA LYS A 66 -7.31 17.17 -1.02
C LYS A 66 -7.99 16.35 -2.12
N TRP A 67 -8.11 15.04 -1.93
CA TRP A 67 -8.70 14.13 -2.92
C TRP A 67 -10.02 13.52 -2.49
N TRP A 68 -10.54 13.82 -1.30
CA TRP A 68 -11.80 13.25 -0.80
C TRP A 68 -13.01 13.58 -1.69
N PHE A 69 -13.00 14.76 -2.32
CA PHE A 69 -14.07 15.17 -3.24
C PHE A 69 -14.30 14.21 -4.42
N GLN A 70 -13.32 13.36 -4.72
CA GLN A 70 -13.42 12.38 -5.82
C GLN A 70 -14.16 11.10 -5.42
N SER A 71 -14.45 10.93 -4.13
CA SER A 71 -15.28 9.87 -3.60
C SER A 71 -16.25 10.46 -2.56
N PRO A 72 -17.15 11.35 -2.98
CA PRO A 72 -17.96 12.14 -2.06
C PRO A 72 -18.86 11.27 -1.15
N ASP A 73 -19.35 10.14 -1.67
CA ASP A 73 -20.29 9.27 -0.98
C ASP A 73 -19.61 8.12 -0.20
N LYS A 74 -18.29 7.97 -0.34
CA LYS A 74 -17.56 6.85 0.27
C LYS A 74 -16.33 7.33 1.04
N MET A 75 -16.51 7.52 2.34
CA MET A 75 -15.42 7.83 3.27
C MET A 75 -14.45 6.65 3.40
N GLN A 76 -13.21 6.97 3.76
CA GLN A 76 -12.15 5.99 4.07
C GLN A 76 -11.84 6.05 5.56
N PHE A 77 -11.61 4.88 6.18
CA PHE A 77 -11.47 4.80 7.62
C PHE A 77 -10.16 4.13 8.07
N GLU A 78 -9.64 4.63 9.17
CA GLU A 78 -8.73 3.91 10.05
C GLU A 78 -9.44 3.66 11.39
N ILE A 79 -9.46 2.40 11.84
CA ILE A 79 -9.95 2.02 13.15
C ILE A 79 -8.75 1.69 14.01
N LYS A 80 -8.55 2.43 15.10
CA LYS A 80 -7.43 2.29 16.01
C LYS A 80 -7.88 1.66 17.32
N PHE A 81 -7.10 0.69 17.80
CA PHE A 81 -7.42 -0.08 19.00
C PHE A 81 -6.60 0.34 20.23
N ASN A 82 -5.48 1.03 20.00
CA ASN A 82 -4.47 1.33 21.03
C ASN A 82 -4.47 2.79 21.51
N GLU A 83 -5.47 3.60 21.17
CA GLU A 83 -5.47 5.01 21.58
C GLU A 83 -5.76 5.18 23.07
N ASN A 84 -6.72 4.44 23.60
CA ASN A 84 -7.11 4.50 25.02
C ASN A 84 -6.28 3.54 25.89
N ASP A 85 -5.90 2.38 25.34
CA ASP A 85 -4.97 1.41 25.96
C ASP A 85 -3.84 1.09 24.99
N LYS A 86 -2.65 1.55 25.27
CA LYS A 86 -1.47 1.39 24.41
C LYS A 86 -1.09 -0.09 24.14
N GLN A 87 -1.57 -1.02 24.95
CA GLN A 87 -1.35 -2.46 24.77
C GLN A 87 -2.48 -3.15 23.99
N ALA A 88 -3.61 -2.48 23.79
CA ALA A 88 -4.74 -3.06 23.08
C ALA A 88 -4.39 -3.36 21.60
N ARG A 89 -4.81 -4.53 21.15
CA ARG A 89 -4.61 -5.01 19.78
C ARG A 89 -5.84 -5.78 19.31
N PHE A 90 -6.11 -5.66 18.02
CA PHE A 90 -7.04 -6.56 17.33
C PHE A 90 -6.23 -7.51 16.45
N MET A 91 -6.23 -8.80 16.76
CA MET A 91 -5.47 -9.85 16.05
C MET A 91 -3.99 -9.49 15.83
N GLY A 92 -3.38 -8.84 16.84
CA GLY A 92 -1.99 -8.39 16.81
C GLY A 92 -1.75 -7.05 16.11
N LEU A 93 -2.80 -6.34 15.68
CA LEU A 93 -2.72 -5.07 14.98
C LEU A 93 -3.13 -3.90 15.88
N LYS A 94 -2.47 -2.76 15.74
CA LYS A 94 -2.87 -1.48 16.34
C LYS A 94 -4.07 -0.87 15.65
N SER A 95 -4.18 -1.06 14.34
CA SER A 95 -5.29 -0.52 13.55
C SER A 95 -5.60 -1.37 12.32
N VAL A 96 -6.79 -1.15 11.75
CA VAL A 96 -7.17 -1.64 10.42
C VAL A 96 -7.51 -0.47 9.51
N LEU A 97 -7.13 -0.58 8.23
CA LEU A 97 -7.31 0.48 7.25
C LEU A 97 -8.28 0.04 6.16
N PHE A 98 -9.28 0.87 5.89
CA PHE A 98 -10.25 0.65 4.83
C PHE A 98 -10.10 1.72 3.75
N ASP A 99 -9.52 1.34 2.60
CA ASP A 99 -9.37 2.19 1.43
C ASP A 99 -10.58 2.05 0.49
N ALA A 100 -11.19 3.18 0.12
CA ALA A 100 -12.41 3.22 -0.69
C ALA A 100 -12.20 2.81 -2.16
N ALA A 101 -10.96 2.54 -2.58
CA ALA A 101 -10.61 2.16 -3.95
C ALA A 101 -11.06 3.17 -5.04
N ARG A 102 -11.05 4.47 -4.73
CA ARG A 102 -11.60 5.53 -5.62
C ARG A 102 -10.99 5.57 -7.01
N TYR A 103 -9.73 5.16 -7.16
CA TYR A 103 -9.00 5.07 -8.42
C TYR A 103 -8.70 3.63 -8.85
N ASN A 104 -9.22 2.66 -8.11
CA ASN A 104 -8.98 1.25 -8.31
C ASN A 104 -10.29 0.55 -8.66
N GLU A 105 -10.81 0.81 -9.86
CA GLU A 105 -12.10 0.35 -10.35
C GLU A 105 -12.23 -1.18 -10.31
N SER A 106 -11.08 -1.90 -10.37
CA SER A 106 -11.04 -3.35 -10.20
C SER A 106 -11.12 -3.80 -8.73
N PHE A 107 -10.87 -2.93 -7.76
CA PHE A 107 -10.60 -3.21 -6.34
C PHE A 107 -9.37 -4.10 -6.08
N LEU A 108 -8.61 -4.48 -7.12
CA LEU A 108 -7.60 -5.52 -6.99
C LEU A 108 -6.16 -5.02 -7.14
N ARG A 109 -5.91 -3.78 -7.65
CA ARG A 109 -4.52 -3.35 -7.95
C ARG A 109 -3.61 -3.37 -6.74
N ASP A 110 -3.97 -2.72 -5.63
CA ASP A 110 -3.18 -2.75 -4.39
C ASP A 110 -2.96 -4.18 -3.89
N ARG A 111 -4.05 -4.96 -3.81
CA ARG A 111 -3.99 -6.35 -3.35
C ARG A 111 -3.02 -7.18 -4.19
N LEU A 112 -3.10 -7.05 -5.52
CA LEU A 112 -2.26 -7.80 -6.46
C LEU A 112 -0.81 -7.31 -6.41
N ALA A 113 -0.58 -6.00 -6.44
CA ALA A 113 0.75 -5.41 -6.39
C ALA A 113 1.50 -5.79 -5.11
N LEU A 114 0.89 -5.55 -3.94
CA LEU A 114 1.49 -5.87 -2.66
C LEU A 114 1.72 -7.37 -2.48
N LYS A 115 0.86 -8.23 -3.06
CA LYS A 115 1.09 -9.68 -3.05
C LYS A 115 2.31 -10.07 -3.89
N ILE A 116 2.44 -9.52 -5.11
CA ILE A 116 3.60 -9.76 -5.98
C ILE A 116 4.88 -9.30 -5.28
N MET A 117 4.88 -8.09 -4.70
CA MET A 117 6.04 -7.56 -3.97
C MET A 117 6.47 -8.47 -2.83
N ARG A 118 5.52 -9.00 -2.02
CA ARG A 118 5.85 -9.99 -0.99
C ARG A 118 6.38 -11.29 -1.56
N ASP A 119 5.82 -11.77 -2.68
CA ASP A 119 6.24 -13.03 -3.32
C ASP A 119 7.69 -12.97 -3.83
N VAL A 120 8.16 -11.80 -4.23
CA VAL A 120 9.55 -11.60 -4.68
C VAL A 120 10.52 -11.22 -3.54
N GLY A 121 10.02 -11.03 -2.32
CA GLY A 121 10.85 -10.77 -1.14
C GLY A 121 10.94 -9.32 -0.69
N VAL A 122 10.16 -8.40 -1.29
CA VAL A 122 10.04 -7.02 -0.81
C VAL A 122 9.20 -6.99 0.48
N PRO A 123 9.63 -6.28 1.54
CA PRO A 123 8.84 -6.09 2.74
C PRO A 123 7.63 -5.19 2.44
N ALA A 124 6.53 -5.79 2.00
CA ALA A 124 5.32 -5.08 1.59
C ALA A 124 4.12 -5.40 2.49
N PRO A 125 3.22 -4.42 2.75
CA PRO A 125 2.02 -4.61 3.54
C PRO A 125 1.14 -5.78 3.06
N CYS A 126 0.47 -6.44 3.98
CA CYS A 126 -0.57 -7.39 3.65
C CYS A 126 -1.82 -6.65 3.17
N ALA A 127 -2.54 -7.21 2.22
CA ALA A 127 -3.78 -6.64 1.73
C ALA A 127 -4.74 -7.72 1.23
N ASN A 128 -6.04 -7.48 1.44
CA ASN A 128 -7.14 -8.17 0.80
C ASN A 128 -8.31 -7.20 0.61
N ASN A 129 -9.47 -7.69 0.22
CA ASN A 129 -10.69 -6.89 0.20
C ASN A 129 -11.53 -7.18 1.44
N ALA A 130 -12.36 -6.22 1.85
CA ALA A 130 -13.25 -6.35 3.00
C ALA A 130 -14.60 -5.68 2.75
N ARG A 131 -15.66 -6.27 3.28
CA ARG A 131 -16.97 -5.63 3.40
C ARG A 131 -17.02 -4.79 4.67
N VAL A 132 -17.51 -3.58 4.56
CA VAL A 132 -17.74 -2.72 5.72
C VAL A 132 -19.23 -2.44 5.84
N VAL A 133 -19.77 -2.65 7.03
CA VAL A 133 -21.15 -2.37 7.43
C VAL A 133 -21.10 -1.24 8.46
N VAL A 134 -21.90 -0.21 8.27
CA VAL A 134 -22.02 0.93 9.20
C VAL A 134 -23.42 0.99 9.73
N ASN A 135 -23.60 0.94 11.05
CA ASN A 135 -24.90 0.99 11.73
C ASN A 135 -25.92 -0.02 11.17
N GLY A 136 -25.47 -1.23 10.85
CA GLY A 136 -26.29 -2.31 10.31
C GLY A 136 -26.53 -2.28 8.80
N GLU A 137 -26.11 -1.23 8.10
CA GLU A 137 -26.28 -1.09 6.66
C GLU A 137 -24.96 -1.35 5.91
N TYR A 138 -25.02 -2.07 4.78
CA TYR A 138 -23.84 -2.30 3.94
C TYR A 138 -23.31 -0.96 3.40
N TYR A 139 -22.12 -0.58 3.84
CA TYR A 139 -21.51 0.70 3.46
C TYR A 139 -20.65 0.58 2.19
N GLY A 140 -20.02 -0.57 1.95
CA GLY A 140 -19.30 -0.84 0.71
C GLY A 140 -18.17 -1.84 0.82
N LEU A 141 -17.57 -2.11 -0.35
CA LEU A 141 -16.37 -2.92 -0.50
C LEU A 141 -15.12 -2.04 -0.43
N PHE A 142 -14.14 -2.44 0.37
CA PHE A 142 -12.90 -1.70 0.59
C PHE A 142 -11.69 -2.57 0.25
N VAL A 143 -10.56 -1.93 -0.05
CA VAL A 143 -9.26 -2.57 0.08
C VAL A 143 -8.84 -2.44 1.54
N ASN A 144 -8.60 -3.58 2.19
CA ASN A 144 -8.13 -3.68 3.56
C ASN A 144 -6.62 -3.85 3.53
N ILE A 145 -5.87 -2.83 3.96
CA ILE A 145 -4.41 -2.76 3.84
C ILE A 145 -3.79 -2.71 5.23
N GLU A 146 -2.76 -3.49 5.46
CA GLU A 146 -1.97 -3.45 6.70
C GLU A 146 -1.25 -2.10 6.82
N LYS A 147 -1.33 -1.50 8.00
CA LYS A 147 -0.57 -0.29 8.31
C LYS A 147 0.92 -0.60 8.42
N VAL A 148 1.75 0.26 7.86
CA VAL A 148 3.20 0.22 8.08
C VAL A 148 3.50 0.93 9.39
N ASP A 149 3.71 0.15 10.44
CA ASP A 149 3.96 0.59 11.81
C ASP A 149 4.87 -0.41 12.54
N SER A 150 5.00 -0.31 13.87
CA SER A 150 5.86 -1.22 14.63
C SER A 150 5.44 -2.69 14.54
N GLU A 151 4.15 -3.01 14.43
CA GLU A 151 3.66 -4.39 14.28
C GLU A 151 4.04 -4.97 12.91
N PHE A 152 4.01 -4.14 11.87
CA PHE A 152 4.55 -4.50 10.57
C PHE A 152 6.06 -4.78 10.65
N LEU A 153 6.84 -3.92 11.32
CA LEU A 153 8.28 -4.10 11.49
C LEU A 153 8.60 -5.38 12.25
N GLU A 154 7.92 -5.67 13.36
CA GLU A 154 8.06 -6.93 14.14
C GLU A 154 7.79 -8.19 13.32
N ARG A 155 7.03 -8.09 12.25
CA ARG A 155 6.71 -9.19 11.37
C ARG A 155 7.78 -9.44 10.30
N TYR A 156 8.40 -8.37 9.81
CA TYR A 156 9.34 -8.44 8.70
C TYR A 156 10.81 -8.45 9.14
N PHE A 157 11.17 -7.68 10.14
CA PHE A 157 12.56 -7.45 10.52
C PHE A 157 12.92 -8.19 11.81
N GLU A 158 14.17 -8.61 11.91
CA GLU A 158 14.71 -9.25 13.11
C GLU A 158 14.88 -8.24 14.25
N PHE A 159 15.21 -6.99 13.91
CA PHE A 159 15.40 -5.89 14.83
C PHE A 159 14.38 -4.77 14.50
N PRO A 160 13.17 -4.82 15.08
CA PRO A 160 12.08 -3.92 14.69
C PRO A 160 12.12 -2.54 15.38
N ASP A 161 13.12 -2.28 16.23
CA ASP A 161 13.19 -1.08 17.08
C ASP A 161 13.85 0.14 16.40
N GLY A 162 14.19 0.04 15.12
CA GLY A 162 14.78 1.13 14.32
C GLY A 162 13.76 2.22 13.95
N ASN A 163 14.26 3.30 13.37
CA ASN A 163 13.44 4.42 12.93
C ASN A 163 12.75 4.12 11.60
N LEU A 164 11.44 4.35 11.58
CA LEU A 164 10.60 4.30 10.38
C LEU A 164 10.21 5.73 9.99
N TYR A 165 10.41 6.09 8.72
CA TYR A 165 10.03 7.39 8.18
C TYR A 165 9.09 7.24 6.99
N LYS A 166 8.11 8.16 6.88
CA LYS A 166 7.28 8.26 5.68
C LYS A 166 7.89 9.26 4.71
N ARG A 167 8.01 8.86 3.43
CA ARG A 167 8.73 9.62 2.39
C ARG A 167 8.16 11.03 2.13
N ASP A 168 6.85 11.21 2.25
CA ASP A 168 6.20 12.46 1.78
C ASP A 168 6.80 13.72 2.43
N ASP A 169 7.11 13.63 3.71
CA ASP A 169 7.68 14.72 4.52
C ASP A 169 8.79 14.25 5.46
N TRP A 170 9.24 13.00 5.31
CA TRP A 170 10.20 12.33 6.18
C TRP A 170 9.75 12.27 7.64
N GLU A 171 8.44 12.23 7.86
CA GLU A 171 7.87 12.13 9.20
C GLU A 171 8.22 10.79 9.85
N LYS A 172 8.83 10.87 11.05
CA LYS A 172 9.13 9.70 11.87
C LYS A 172 7.83 9.04 12.35
N LYS A 173 7.71 7.72 12.19
CA LYS A 173 6.51 6.91 12.51
C LYS A 173 6.74 5.88 13.60
N THR A 174 7.98 5.69 14.03
CA THR A 174 8.38 4.97 15.25
C THR A 174 9.38 5.82 16.01
N ASN A 175 9.54 5.59 17.30
CA ASN A 175 10.46 6.36 18.14
C ASN A 175 10.23 7.88 18.07
N GLU A 176 8.98 8.32 17.93
CA GLU A 176 8.59 9.73 17.69
C GLU A 176 8.99 10.68 18.85
N GLU A 177 9.21 10.14 20.06
CA GLU A 177 9.72 10.89 21.22
C GLU A 177 11.21 11.26 21.08
N ASP A 178 11.98 10.46 20.34
CA ASP A 178 13.34 10.78 19.98
C ASP A 178 13.35 11.80 18.83
N LYS A 179 13.95 12.96 19.06
CA LYS A 179 14.04 14.06 18.08
C LYS A 179 15.36 14.04 17.29
N ASP A 180 16.16 12.99 17.44
CA ASP A 180 17.33 12.77 16.62
C ASP A 180 16.94 12.15 15.29
N ASP A 181 16.98 12.94 14.24
CA ASP A 181 16.69 12.54 12.85
C ASP A 181 17.96 12.44 11.99
N SER A 182 19.16 12.42 12.64
CA SER A 182 20.46 12.44 11.95
C SER A 182 20.64 11.25 10.99
N ASP A 183 20.04 10.10 11.27
CA ASP A 183 20.09 8.93 10.41
C ASP A 183 19.37 9.17 9.07
N VAL A 184 18.16 9.73 9.06
CA VAL A 184 17.45 10.03 7.83
C VAL A 184 18.02 11.25 7.11
N GLU A 185 18.60 12.21 7.83
CA GLU A 185 19.33 13.32 7.24
C GLU A 185 20.54 12.79 6.46
N GLU A 186 21.32 11.83 7.01
CA GLU A 186 22.44 11.20 6.31
C GLU A 186 21.98 10.46 5.02
N LEU A 187 20.82 9.81 5.07
CA LEU A 187 20.24 9.20 3.87
C LEU A 187 19.86 10.23 2.81
N ILE A 188 19.24 11.34 3.21
CA ILE A 188 18.76 12.40 2.31
C ILE A 188 19.94 13.13 1.66
N ASP A 189 21.01 13.35 2.41
CA ASP A 189 22.20 14.08 1.98
C ASP A 189 23.13 13.23 1.11
N ALA A 190 22.95 11.90 1.04
CA ALA A 190 23.76 11.03 0.19
C ALA A 190 23.63 11.42 -1.29
N ASP A 191 24.70 11.87 -1.92
CA ASP A 191 24.70 12.37 -3.29
C ASP A 191 25.46 11.46 -4.28
N ASN A 192 26.07 10.39 -3.78
CA ASN A 192 26.80 9.41 -4.59
C ASN A 192 26.62 7.97 -4.06
N TYR A 193 27.01 7.00 -4.90
CA TYR A 193 26.81 5.57 -4.59
C TYR A 193 27.47 5.14 -3.28
N ALA A 194 28.67 5.62 -2.97
CA ALA A 194 29.41 5.16 -1.79
C ALA A 194 28.77 5.67 -0.49
N GLU A 195 28.26 6.89 -0.47
CA GLU A 195 27.53 7.44 0.65
C GLU A 195 26.20 6.71 0.84
N LEU A 196 25.46 6.48 -0.25
CA LEU A 196 24.20 5.77 -0.18
C LEU A 196 24.37 4.31 0.25
N ASP A 197 25.40 3.60 -0.24
CA ASP A 197 25.71 2.21 0.14
C ASP A 197 26.12 2.07 1.62
N ALA A 198 26.62 3.15 2.22
CA ALA A 198 26.96 3.17 3.65
C ALA A 198 25.73 3.19 4.57
N VAL A 199 24.59 3.69 4.10
CA VAL A 199 23.39 3.91 4.93
C VAL A 199 22.16 3.13 4.44
N MET A 200 22.13 2.64 3.20
CA MET A 200 20.97 1.99 2.59
C MET A 200 21.26 0.54 2.17
N ASN A 201 20.30 -0.33 2.36
CA ASN A 201 20.29 -1.67 1.78
C ASN A 201 20.01 -1.58 0.27
N ILE A 202 21.06 -1.34 -0.51
CA ILE A 202 20.99 -1.12 -1.96
C ILE A 202 20.35 -2.31 -2.69
N ASP A 203 20.64 -3.54 -2.29
CA ASP A 203 20.11 -4.73 -2.96
C ASP A 203 18.57 -4.84 -2.72
N GLN A 204 18.07 -4.49 -1.54
CA GLN A 204 16.65 -4.43 -1.25
C GLN A 204 15.96 -3.28 -1.99
N ALA A 205 16.59 -2.10 -2.04
CA ALA A 205 16.08 -0.95 -2.78
C ALA A 205 15.97 -1.25 -4.28
N ILE A 206 16.99 -1.87 -4.88
CA ILE A 206 16.95 -2.33 -6.28
C ILE A 206 15.80 -3.30 -6.52
N LEU A 207 15.56 -4.26 -5.63
CA LEU A 207 14.47 -5.22 -5.75
C LEU A 207 13.10 -4.55 -5.71
N GLU A 208 12.93 -3.57 -4.83
CA GLU A 208 11.70 -2.78 -4.72
C GLU A 208 11.44 -1.97 -6.00
N TRP A 209 12.43 -1.21 -6.49
CA TRP A 209 12.30 -0.47 -7.75
C TRP A 209 12.04 -1.37 -8.95
N ALA A 210 12.68 -2.54 -9.01
CA ALA A 210 12.44 -3.52 -10.06
C ALA A 210 11.02 -4.07 -10.01
N ALA A 211 10.48 -4.32 -8.80
CA ALA A 211 9.10 -4.73 -8.64
C ALA A 211 8.13 -3.63 -9.11
N GLU A 212 8.33 -2.38 -8.69
CA GLU A 212 7.52 -1.25 -9.17
C GLU A 212 7.64 -1.04 -10.69
N ALA A 213 8.82 -1.23 -11.26
CA ALA A 213 9.01 -1.12 -12.71
C ALA A 213 8.26 -2.21 -13.47
N VAL A 214 8.23 -3.46 -12.98
CA VAL A 214 7.49 -4.56 -13.61
C VAL A 214 5.98 -4.39 -13.47
N LEU A 215 5.47 -3.82 -12.36
CA LEU A 215 4.03 -3.64 -12.07
C LEU A 215 3.30 -2.55 -12.86
N PRO A 216 3.81 -1.69 -13.66
CA PRO A 216 4.54 -0.48 -13.45
C PRO A 216 3.78 0.52 -12.54
N ASP A 217 4.46 1.08 -11.56
CA ASP A 217 3.90 2.06 -10.62
C ASP A 217 4.38 3.47 -10.98
N ASN A 218 3.48 4.37 -11.36
CA ASN A 218 3.86 5.73 -11.74
C ASN A 218 3.89 6.72 -10.57
N ASP A 219 3.48 6.30 -9.38
CA ASP A 219 3.41 7.14 -8.17
C ASP A 219 4.28 6.62 -7.02
N GLY A 220 4.97 5.52 -7.22
CA GLY A 220 5.86 4.88 -6.26
C GLY A 220 7.29 5.41 -6.27
N ALA A 221 8.18 4.70 -5.57
CA ALA A 221 9.60 5.06 -5.43
C ALA A 221 10.35 5.02 -6.77
N TRP A 222 10.00 4.10 -7.67
CA TRP A 222 10.64 3.94 -8.99
C TRP A 222 10.41 5.12 -9.93
N ALA A 223 9.17 5.62 -10.03
CA ALA A 223 8.83 6.67 -11.01
C ALA A 223 8.46 8.00 -10.34
N GLY A 224 7.60 7.97 -9.32
CA GLY A 224 7.07 9.15 -8.66
C GLY A 224 7.93 9.71 -7.54
N GLY A 225 8.77 8.89 -6.93
CA GLY A 225 9.54 9.25 -5.74
C GLY A 225 8.67 9.48 -4.50
N LEU A 226 7.47 8.90 -4.47
CA LEU A 226 6.45 9.01 -3.43
C LEU A 226 5.99 7.62 -2.96
N ASN A 227 5.03 7.60 -2.07
CA ASN A 227 4.27 6.40 -1.67
C ASN A 227 5.16 5.24 -1.21
N TYR A 228 6.10 5.53 -0.32
CA TYR A 228 6.90 4.53 0.37
C TYR A 228 7.32 5.01 1.75
N TYR A 229 7.75 4.07 2.56
CA TYR A 229 8.46 4.33 3.82
C TYR A 229 9.91 3.89 3.68
N VAL A 230 10.77 4.44 4.53
CA VAL A 230 12.11 3.92 4.74
C VAL A 230 12.27 3.49 6.19
N TYR A 231 12.81 2.30 6.39
CA TYR A 231 13.07 1.74 7.71
C TYR A 231 14.57 1.54 7.91
N ASN A 232 15.14 2.18 8.92
CA ASN A 232 16.54 2.02 9.28
C ASN A 232 16.74 0.76 10.12
N ASP A 233 16.98 -0.36 9.44
CA ASP A 233 17.31 -1.64 10.07
C ASP A 233 18.75 -1.57 10.61
N PRO A 234 18.98 -1.84 11.91
CA PRO A 234 20.30 -1.80 12.52
C PRO A 234 21.35 -2.72 11.86
N LEU A 235 20.93 -3.73 11.12
CA LEU A 235 21.84 -4.67 10.44
C LEU A 235 22.17 -4.26 9.01
N THR A 236 21.20 -3.69 8.29
CA THR A 236 21.30 -3.53 6.83
C THR A 236 21.16 -2.09 6.36
N GLY A 237 20.88 -1.16 7.26
CA GLY A 237 20.58 0.23 6.91
C GLY A 237 19.15 0.40 6.39
N PHE A 238 18.90 1.50 5.68
CA PHE A 238 17.58 1.85 5.21
C PHE A 238 17.03 0.89 4.16
N ASN A 239 15.86 0.34 4.43
CA ASN A 239 15.07 -0.50 3.54
C ASN A 239 13.84 0.26 3.06
N ILE A 240 13.48 0.15 1.78
CA ILE A 240 12.26 0.75 1.21
C ILE A 240 11.08 -0.19 1.47
N ILE A 241 9.97 0.36 1.96
CA ILE A 241 8.71 -0.35 2.17
C ILE A 241 7.64 0.33 1.30
N PRO A 242 7.08 -0.36 0.29
CA PRO A 242 6.09 0.21 -0.61
C PRO A 242 4.79 0.55 0.11
N TRP A 243 4.11 1.59 -0.38
CA TRP A 243 2.83 2.07 0.12
C TRP A 243 1.97 2.56 -1.04
N ASP A 244 0.62 2.49 -0.90
CA ASP A 244 -0.36 3.07 -1.82
C ASP A 244 -0.14 2.64 -3.28
N LYS A 245 -0.48 1.38 -3.59
CA LYS A 245 -0.21 0.75 -4.90
C LYS A 245 -1.40 0.79 -5.87
N ASP A 246 -2.33 1.72 -5.68
CA ASP A 246 -3.48 1.92 -6.57
C ASP A 246 -3.09 2.51 -7.95
N ALA A 247 -1.92 3.13 -8.04
CA ALA A 247 -1.37 3.71 -9.27
C ALA A 247 -0.59 2.72 -10.16
N THR A 248 -0.71 1.41 -9.88
CA THR A 248 -0.04 0.34 -10.61
C THR A 248 -0.84 -0.18 -11.81
N PHE A 249 -0.22 -1.05 -12.61
CA PHE A 249 -0.81 -1.76 -13.77
C PHE A 249 -1.44 -0.82 -14.79
N THR A 250 -2.74 -0.90 -14.99
CA THR A 250 -3.50 -0.20 -16.04
C THR A 250 -3.50 1.33 -15.93
N ARG A 251 -2.88 1.89 -14.89
CA ARG A 251 -2.73 3.36 -14.74
C ARG A 251 -1.75 3.97 -15.73
N ILE A 252 -0.80 3.19 -16.24
CA ILE A 252 0.09 3.59 -17.33
C ILE A 252 0.17 2.51 -18.41
N PRO A 253 0.66 2.80 -19.62
CA PRO A 253 0.76 1.82 -20.69
C PRO A 253 1.59 0.59 -20.32
N HIS A 254 1.19 -0.60 -20.79
CA HIS A 254 1.89 -1.85 -20.51
C HIS A 254 3.30 -1.92 -21.14
N ASP A 255 3.58 -1.09 -22.13
CA ASP A 255 4.84 -0.99 -22.87
C ASP A 255 5.76 0.14 -22.37
N VAL A 256 5.51 0.67 -21.16
CA VAL A 256 6.44 1.60 -20.53
C VAL A 256 7.78 0.90 -20.28
N ASP A 257 8.87 1.55 -20.68
CA ASP A 257 10.23 1.03 -20.50
C ASP A 257 10.60 0.93 -19.01
N PRO A 258 11.00 -0.24 -18.50
CA PRO A 258 11.37 -0.42 -17.09
C PRO A 258 12.54 0.44 -16.60
N TYR A 259 13.36 0.94 -17.51
CA TYR A 259 14.53 1.76 -17.16
C TYR A 259 14.41 3.22 -17.61
N LYS A 260 13.61 3.49 -18.63
CA LYS A 260 13.51 4.80 -19.26
C LYS A 260 13.21 5.90 -18.26
N ASP A 261 13.78 7.07 -18.53
CA ASP A 261 13.51 8.34 -17.85
C ASP A 261 12.01 8.68 -17.86
N ILE A 262 11.27 8.07 -16.94
CA ILE A 262 10.00 8.61 -16.53
C ILE A 262 10.39 9.89 -15.81
N LYS A 263 9.93 11.04 -16.33
CA LYS A 263 10.20 12.30 -15.65
C LYS A 263 9.66 12.17 -14.24
N PRO A 264 10.54 12.20 -13.20
CA PRO A 264 10.07 12.20 -11.84
C PRO A 264 9.14 13.41 -11.68
N ASN A 265 8.13 13.28 -10.84
CA ASN A 265 7.38 14.44 -10.40
C ASN A 265 8.30 15.40 -9.61
N ASP A 266 7.76 16.47 -9.05
CA ASP A 266 8.53 17.49 -8.32
C ASP A 266 9.28 16.94 -7.09
N HIS A 267 8.99 15.69 -6.67
CA HIS A 267 9.64 15.02 -5.54
C HIS A 267 10.97 14.35 -5.89
N GLY A 268 11.23 14.07 -7.16
CA GLY A 268 12.46 13.40 -7.62
C GLY A 268 12.57 11.94 -7.12
N ARG A 269 13.60 11.26 -7.58
CA ARG A 269 13.95 9.88 -7.17
C ARG A 269 15.48 9.74 -7.03
N PRO A 270 16.09 10.47 -6.11
CA PRO A 270 17.53 10.61 -6.06
C PRO A 270 18.24 9.27 -5.87
N PHE A 271 17.74 8.40 -5.00
CA PHE A 271 18.37 7.12 -4.69
C PHE A 271 18.42 6.18 -5.90
N TYR A 272 17.30 6.06 -6.62
CA TYR A 272 17.22 5.29 -7.85
C TYR A 272 18.27 5.76 -8.88
N ASP A 273 18.32 7.05 -9.12
CA ASP A 273 19.24 7.64 -10.11
C ASP A 273 20.72 7.48 -9.71
N ILE A 274 21.06 7.63 -8.44
CA ILE A 274 22.42 7.42 -7.92
C ILE A 274 22.87 5.98 -8.21
N VAL A 275 22.03 5.00 -7.94
CA VAL A 275 22.36 3.58 -8.09
C VAL A 275 22.37 3.17 -9.56
N THR A 276 21.29 3.42 -10.29
CA THR A 276 21.08 2.85 -11.63
C THR A 276 21.91 3.53 -12.73
N LYS A 277 22.42 4.73 -12.49
CA LYS A 277 23.39 5.38 -13.39
C LYS A 277 24.79 4.78 -13.31
N THR A 278 25.10 3.96 -12.32
CA THR A 278 26.36 3.20 -12.27
C THR A 278 26.23 1.91 -13.09
N PRO A 279 27.29 1.46 -13.82
CA PRO A 279 27.21 0.20 -14.59
C PRO A 279 26.87 -1.02 -13.72
N ALA A 280 27.42 -1.10 -12.51
CA ALA A 280 27.14 -2.21 -11.60
C ALA A 280 25.72 -2.17 -11.05
N GLY A 281 25.23 -1.00 -10.67
CA GLY A 281 23.84 -0.80 -10.19
C GLY A 281 22.82 -1.10 -11.29
N TYR A 282 23.06 -0.64 -12.51
CA TYR A 282 22.22 -0.96 -13.65
C TYR A 282 22.14 -2.48 -13.90
N GLN A 283 23.31 -3.15 -13.88
CA GLN A 283 23.34 -4.61 -14.07
C GLN A 283 22.56 -5.35 -12.99
N LYS A 284 22.70 -4.96 -11.71
CA LYS A 284 21.91 -5.53 -10.61
C LYS A 284 20.42 -5.25 -10.80
N TYR A 285 20.05 -4.05 -11.26
CA TYR A 285 18.67 -3.66 -11.52
C TYR A 285 18.04 -4.52 -12.61
N VAL A 286 18.71 -4.77 -13.74
CA VAL A 286 18.24 -5.68 -14.80
C VAL A 286 18.06 -7.10 -14.27
N GLN A 287 18.99 -7.60 -13.47
CA GLN A 287 18.87 -8.92 -12.83
C GLN A 287 17.68 -8.99 -11.87
N ALA A 288 17.41 -7.90 -11.14
CA ALA A 288 16.25 -7.82 -10.26
C ALA A 288 14.92 -7.81 -11.04
N ILE A 289 14.83 -7.11 -12.18
CA ILE A 289 13.67 -7.17 -13.09
C ILE A 289 13.44 -8.61 -13.57
N GLU A 290 14.49 -9.30 -14.01
CA GLU A 290 14.41 -10.72 -14.42
C GLU A 290 13.92 -11.61 -13.25
N HIS A 291 14.44 -11.37 -12.04
CA HIS A 291 14.01 -12.09 -10.84
C HIS A 291 12.52 -11.86 -10.56
N VAL A 292 12.05 -10.61 -10.56
CA VAL A 292 10.65 -10.26 -10.34
C VAL A 292 9.74 -10.93 -11.36
N LEU A 293 10.10 -10.87 -12.64
CA LEU A 293 9.34 -11.49 -13.72
C LEU A 293 9.21 -13.00 -13.51
N LYS A 294 10.30 -13.69 -13.18
CA LYS A 294 10.33 -15.15 -13.03
C LYS A 294 9.68 -15.66 -11.73
N THR A 295 9.70 -14.89 -10.67
CA THR A 295 9.27 -15.38 -9.34
C THR A 295 7.93 -14.83 -8.89
N GLY A 296 7.54 -13.63 -9.31
CA GLY A 296 6.32 -12.96 -8.87
C GLY A 296 5.34 -12.57 -9.97
N TYR A 297 5.80 -12.42 -11.21
CA TYR A 297 4.98 -11.91 -12.31
C TYR A 297 4.70 -12.95 -13.41
N ASP A 298 4.34 -14.18 -13.03
CA ASP A 298 3.87 -15.18 -13.98
C ASP A 298 2.44 -14.85 -14.46
N ALA A 299 2.28 -14.46 -15.73
CA ALA A 299 1.01 -13.95 -16.24
C ALA A 299 -0.17 -14.95 -16.11
N PRO A 300 -0.03 -16.26 -16.39
CA PRO A 300 -1.09 -17.24 -16.13
C PRO A 300 -1.51 -17.30 -14.67
N THR A 301 -0.55 -17.31 -13.73
CA THR A 301 -0.83 -17.30 -12.28
C THR A 301 -1.55 -16.02 -11.86
N LEU A 302 -1.13 -14.86 -12.37
CA LEU A 302 -1.78 -13.58 -12.06
C LEU A 302 -3.20 -13.51 -12.63
N GLN A 303 -3.43 -14.01 -13.83
CA GLN A 303 -4.77 -14.09 -14.41
C GLN A 303 -5.69 -15.00 -13.59
N ALA A 304 -5.21 -16.15 -13.14
CA ALA A 304 -5.97 -17.05 -12.25
C ALA A 304 -6.30 -16.38 -10.91
N ARG A 305 -5.36 -15.63 -10.31
CA ARG A 305 -5.61 -14.84 -9.09
C ARG A 305 -6.66 -13.74 -9.31
N ILE A 306 -6.59 -13.03 -10.43
CA ILE A 306 -7.59 -12.01 -10.79
C ILE A 306 -8.96 -12.66 -10.92
N ASP A 307 -9.07 -13.83 -11.55
CA ASP A 307 -10.33 -14.56 -11.70
C ASP A 307 -10.89 -15.01 -10.35
N GLU A 308 -10.05 -15.62 -9.51
CA GLU A 308 -10.43 -16.06 -8.16
C GLU A 308 -10.90 -14.89 -7.28
N TRP A 309 -10.10 -13.83 -7.23
CA TRP A 309 -10.40 -12.69 -6.37
C TRP A 309 -11.57 -11.84 -6.89
N SER A 310 -11.70 -11.68 -8.21
CA SER A 310 -12.87 -11.01 -8.77
C SER A 310 -14.17 -11.80 -8.49
N ALA A 311 -14.14 -13.13 -8.59
CA ALA A 311 -15.30 -13.96 -8.21
C ALA A 311 -15.63 -13.84 -6.70
N GLN A 312 -14.61 -13.76 -5.84
CA GLN A 312 -14.78 -13.58 -4.39
C GLN A 312 -15.49 -12.26 -4.03
N ILE A 313 -15.17 -11.17 -4.77
CA ILE A 313 -15.67 -9.82 -4.45
C ILE A 313 -16.86 -9.37 -5.31
N ASP A 314 -17.26 -10.10 -6.35
CA ASP A 314 -18.21 -9.65 -7.39
C ASP A 314 -19.54 -9.17 -6.84
N GLU A 315 -20.16 -9.95 -5.96
CA GLU A 315 -21.44 -9.57 -5.33
C GLU A 315 -21.27 -8.31 -4.46
N ALA A 316 -20.22 -8.25 -3.66
CA ALA A 316 -19.94 -7.11 -2.79
C ALA A 316 -19.60 -5.84 -3.58
N ALA A 317 -18.85 -5.96 -4.68
CA ALA A 317 -18.53 -4.82 -5.55
C ALA A 317 -19.76 -4.26 -6.27
N LYS A 318 -20.63 -5.14 -6.81
CA LYS A 318 -21.86 -4.72 -7.51
C LYS A 318 -22.92 -4.17 -6.59
N SER A 319 -23.00 -4.67 -5.35
CA SER A 319 -23.95 -4.18 -4.34
C SER A 319 -23.43 -2.98 -3.54
N ASP A 320 -22.21 -2.52 -3.75
CA ASP A 320 -21.62 -1.37 -3.06
C ASP A 320 -22.38 -0.08 -3.42
N PRO A 321 -23.15 0.51 -2.47
CA PRO A 321 -24.00 1.66 -2.76
C PRO A 321 -23.20 2.96 -2.92
N ASN A 322 -21.96 2.98 -2.45
CA ASN A 322 -21.15 4.20 -2.34
C ASN A 322 -19.91 4.18 -3.26
N LYS A 323 -19.73 3.14 -4.09
CA LYS A 323 -18.55 3.11 -4.97
C LYS A 323 -18.56 4.27 -5.97
N PRO A 324 -17.43 4.91 -6.23
CA PRO A 324 -17.35 6.11 -7.06
C PRO A 324 -17.36 5.85 -8.58
N PHE A 325 -17.67 4.64 -9.03
CA PHE A 325 -17.69 4.21 -10.42
C PHE A 325 -18.82 3.19 -10.66
N SER A 326 -19.18 2.97 -11.93
CA SER A 326 -20.26 2.06 -12.30
C SER A 326 -19.86 0.58 -12.27
N ASP A 327 -20.86 -0.32 -12.33
CA ASP A 327 -20.61 -1.77 -12.54
C ASP A 327 -19.95 -2.06 -13.89
N GLY A 328 -20.22 -1.20 -14.89
CA GLY A 328 -19.54 -1.25 -16.18
C GLY A 328 -18.06 -0.98 -16.06
N ASP A 329 -17.68 0.10 -15.37
CA ASP A 329 -16.29 0.47 -15.12
C ASP A 329 -15.55 -0.63 -14.36
N TYR A 330 -16.17 -1.21 -13.33
CA TYR A 330 -15.65 -2.37 -12.59
C TYR A 330 -15.38 -3.56 -13.50
N SER A 331 -16.36 -3.92 -14.33
CA SER A 331 -16.24 -5.07 -15.24
C SER A 331 -15.17 -4.86 -16.30
N ASP A 332 -15.06 -3.65 -16.84
CA ASP A 332 -14.06 -3.30 -17.85
C ASP A 332 -12.66 -3.24 -17.23
N ALA A 333 -12.51 -2.67 -16.04
CA ALA A 333 -11.24 -2.66 -15.30
C ALA A 333 -10.70 -4.07 -15.03
N LEU A 334 -11.55 -5.04 -14.73
CA LEU A 334 -11.13 -6.43 -14.57
C LEU A 334 -10.64 -7.06 -15.88
N LYS A 335 -11.29 -6.78 -17.02
CA LYS A 335 -10.84 -7.25 -18.34
C LYS A 335 -9.51 -6.61 -18.75
N GLU A 336 -9.39 -5.30 -18.50
CA GLU A 336 -8.17 -4.56 -18.77
C GLU A 336 -7.01 -5.09 -17.93
N LEU A 337 -7.22 -5.33 -16.63
CA LEU A 337 -6.19 -5.87 -15.75
C LEU A 337 -5.70 -7.24 -16.20
N ARG A 338 -6.60 -8.16 -16.61
CA ARG A 338 -6.23 -9.47 -17.18
C ARG A 338 -5.40 -9.34 -18.46
N THR A 339 -5.79 -8.43 -19.32
CA THR A 339 -5.07 -8.17 -20.58
C THR A 339 -3.72 -7.54 -20.30
N PHE A 340 -3.68 -6.61 -19.37
CA PHE A 340 -2.48 -5.89 -18.99
C PHE A 340 -1.40 -6.81 -18.46
N VAL A 341 -1.72 -7.69 -17.50
CA VAL A 341 -0.70 -8.56 -16.88
C VAL A 341 -0.02 -9.48 -17.92
N LYS A 342 -0.77 -9.93 -18.92
CA LYS A 342 -0.22 -10.71 -20.03
C LYS A 342 0.71 -9.88 -20.91
N LYS A 343 0.22 -8.74 -21.41
CA LYS A 343 1.00 -7.88 -22.32
C LYS A 343 2.25 -7.31 -21.64
N ARG A 344 2.15 -7.02 -20.34
CA ARG A 344 3.29 -6.53 -19.58
C ARG A 344 4.37 -7.58 -19.42
N ALA A 345 4.01 -8.83 -19.13
CA ALA A 345 4.97 -9.93 -19.08
C ALA A 345 5.70 -10.08 -20.41
N GLU A 346 4.95 -10.18 -21.53
CA GLU A 346 5.52 -10.28 -22.88
C GLU A 346 6.48 -9.10 -23.19
N PHE A 347 6.09 -7.88 -22.86
CA PHE A 347 6.92 -6.69 -23.08
C PHE A 347 8.20 -6.70 -22.24
N VAL A 348 8.14 -7.09 -20.97
CA VAL A 348 9.34 -7.11 -20.10
C VAL A 348 10.26 -8.26 -20.48
N GLU A 349 9.74 -9.41 -20.94
CA GLU A 349 10.51 -10.51 -21.52
C GLU A 349 11.31 -10.01 -22.75
N ASP A 350 10.63 -9.39 -23.71
CA ASP A 350 11.25 -8.81 -24.90
C ASP A 350 12.29 -7.71 -24.57
N TRP A 351 12.08 -6.97 -23.48
CA TRP A 351 13.00 -5.92 -23.02
C TRP A 351 14.28 -6.51 -22.40
N LEU A 352 14.21 -7.71 -21.80
CA LEU A 352 15.35 -8.42 -21.23
C LEU A 352 16.25 -9.14 -22.26
N ASP A 353 15.70 -9.48 -23.44
CA ASP A 353 16.42 -10.12 -24.57
C ASP A 353 17.29 -9.12 -25.34
#